data_9c39396f387bf80f99824d3c35425498
#
_entry.id   9c39396f387bf80f99824d3c35425498
#
_cell.length_a   1.000
_cell.length_b   1.000
_cell.length_c   1.000
_cell.angle_alpha   90.00
_cell.angle_beta   90.00
_cell.angle_gamma   90.00
#
_symmetry.space_group_name_H-M   'P 1'
#
loop_
_entity.id
_entity.type
_entity.pdbx_description
1 polymer ?
#
loop_
_entity_poly.entity_id
_entity_poly.type
_entity_poly.pdbx_seq_one_letter_code
_entity_poly.pdbx_strand_id
1 'polypeptide(L)'
;MDLDPEMTRLFSQNPRLRQLNQDAFHSPKVRVVNADAFVWLEQNAEFFDFAVVDFPDPTNHSLGKLYTSAFYRLLDKRLSANGLAVIQSTSPMFARQSYWCIVKTVQSVGLCATPYHVYVPSFGEWGFVLASKQPFIQPVQYPQGLRFLSADTAPNLFQFPKDMQPVDAEVNRLNNQALVHYYEAEWQKVTP
;
A
#
# COMPACT_ATOMS: atom_id res chain seq x y z
N MET A 1 -1.17 10.09 -8.20
CA MET A 1 0.07 10.89 -8.00
C MET A 1 1.26 10.03 -8.34
N ASP A 2 2.29 10.59 -8.92
CA ASP A 2 3.54 9.92 -9.26
C ASP A 2 4.70 10.89 -9.09
N LEU A 3 5.87 10.40 -8.66
CA LEU A 3 7.06 11.23 -8.50
C LEU A 3 7.66 11.61 -9.86
N ASP A 4 7.58 10.70 -10.86
CA ASP A 4 8.22 10.84 -12.15
C ASP A 4 7.27 11.44 -13.21
N PRO A 5 7.45 12.70 -13.60
CA PRO A 5 6.65 13.32 -14.66
C PRO A 5 6.83 12.66 -16.03
N GLU A 6 7.99 12.03 -16.30
CA GLU A 6 8.21 11.35 -17.57
C GLU A 6 7.34 10.09 -17.69
N MET A 7 7.13 9.36 -16.60
CA MET A 7 6.21 8.22 -16.58
C MET A 7 4.78 8.67 -16.90
N THR A 8 4.28 9.70 -16.24
CA THR A 8 2.93 10.22 -16.51
C THR A 8 2.79 10.77 -17.93
N ARG A 9 3.82 11.46 -18.43
CA ARG A 9 3.87 11.95 -19.82
C ARG A 9 3.86 10.79 -20.81
N LEU A 10 4.69 9.77 -20.60
CA LEU A 10 4.79 8.61 -21.48
C LEU A 10 3.44 7.89 -21.60
N PHE A 11 2.78 7.61 -20.48
CA PHE A 11 1.49 6.92 -20.45
C PHE A 11 0.30 7.77 -20.93
N SER A 12 0.42 9.10 -20.93
CA SER A 12 -0.59 10.02 -21.46
C SER A 12 -0.41 10.31 -22.96
N GLN A 13 0.79 10.17 -23.53
CA GLN A 13 1.08 10.58 -24.90
C GLN A 13 1.29 9.41 -25.86
N ASN A 14 1.93 8.31 -25.42
CA ASN A 14 2.22 7.18 -26.29
C ASN A 14 0.94 6.43 -26.68
N PRO A 15 0.60 6.26 -27.98
CA PRO A 15 -0.64 5.64 -28.42
C PRO A 15 -0.87 4.21 -27.91
N ARG A 16 0.21 3.40 -27.82
CA ARG A 16 0.13 2.03 -27.32
C ARG A 16 -0.15 1.98 -25.81
N LEU A 17 0.48 2.86 -25.03
CA LEU A 17 0.29 2.92 -23.58
C LEU A 17 -1.06 3.55 -23.22
N ARG A 18 -1.52 4.54 -24.00
CA ARG A 18 -2.90 5.07 -23.89
C ARG A 18 -3.94 3.99 -24.13
N GLN A 19 -3.71 3.09 -25.07
CA GLN A 19 -4.61 1.95 -25.29
C GLN A 19 -4.65 1.02 -24.07
N LEU A 20 -3.50 0.74 -23.43
CA LEU A 20 -3.44 -0.10 -22.24
C LEU A 20 -4.22 0.50 -21.05
N ASN A 21 -4.12 1.81 -20.83
CA ASN A 21 -4.82 2.50 -19.75
C ASN A 21 -6.20 3.02 -20.14
N GLN A 22 -6.70 2.66 -21.36
CA GLN A 22 -7.99 3.09 -21.89
C GLN A 22 -8.15 4.61 -21.88
N ASP A 23 -7.07 5.33 -22.16
CA ASP A 23 -6.99 6.80 -22.17
C ASP A 23 -7.37 7.48 -20.84
N ALA A 24 -7.18 6.79 -19.73
CA ALA A 24 -7.62 7.24 -18.41
C ALA A 24 -7.03 8.60 -17.99
N PHE A 25 -5.82 8.95 -18.43
CA PHE A 25 -5.19 10.23 -18.12
C PHE A 25 -5.90 11.45 -18.73
N HIS A 26 -6.71 11.26 -19.78
CA HIS A 26 -7.50 12.32 -20.41
C HIS A 26 -8.94 12.38 -19.89
N SER A 27 -9.29 11.51 -18.96
CA SER A 27 -10.61 11.55 -18.32
C SER A 27 -10.78 12.82 -17.49
N PRO A 28 -11.91 13.53 -17.57
CA PRO A 28 -12.20 14.69 -16.72
C PRO A 28 -12.29 14.34 -15.22
N LYS A 29 -12.37 13.05 -14.90
CA LYS A 29 -12.36 12.55 -13.50
C LYS A 29 -10.94 12.37 -12.95
N VAL A 30 -9.91 12.51 -13.77
CA VAL A 30 -8.50 12.24 -13.37
C VAL A 30 -7.73 13.56 -13.29
N ARG A 31 -7.14 13.79 -12.14
CA ARG A 31 -6.14 14.84 -11.92
C ARG A 31 -4.79 14.19 -11.66
N VAL A 32 -3.83 14.43 -12.55
CA VAL A 32 -2.44 13.96 -12.40
C VAL A 32 -1.66 14.98 -11.59
N VAL A 33 -0.90 14.49 -10.60
CA VAL A 33 0.00 15.29 -9.76
C VAL A 33 1.37 14.61 -9.77
N ASN A 34 2.41 15.34 -10.20
CA ASN A 34 3.79 14.88 -10.11
C ASN A 34 4.47 15.57 -8.93
N ALA A 35 4.65 14.84 -7.84
CA ALA A 35 5.22 15.34 -6.61
C ALA A 35 5.69 14.20 -5.69
N ASP A 36 6.61 14.50 -4.78
CA ASP A 36 6.91 13.62 -3.65
C ASP A 36 5.66 13.49 -2.77
N ALA A 37 5.20 12.26 -2.58
CA ALA A 37 3.95 11.98 -1.85
C ALA A 37 3.99 12.45 -0.39
N PHE A 38 5.15 12.38 0.26
CA PHE A 38 5.31 12.84 1.63
C PHE A 38 5.11 14.36 1.72
N VAL A 39 5.80 15.11 0.88
CA VAL A 39 5.70 16.58 0.82
C VAL A 39 4.30 17.02 0.40
N TRP A 40 3.73 16.34 -0.59
CA TRP A 40 2.41 16.66 -1.07
C TRP A 40 1.32 16.46 -0.01
N LEU A 41 1.34 15.33 0.72
CA LEU A 41 0.39 15.09 1.81
C LEU A 41 0.54 16.10 2.96
N GLU A 42 1.75 16.59 3.22
CA GLU A 42 1.98 17.60 4.24
C GLU A 42 1.34 18.95 3.86
N GLN A 43 1.45 19.33 2.59
CA GLN A 43 0.97 20.61 2.07
C GLN A 43 -0.49 20.61 1.63
N ASN A 44 -1.04 19.45 1.26
CA ASN A 44 -2.40 19.33 0.77
C ASN A 44 -3.41 19.38 1.93
N ALA A 45 -4.54 20.07 1.70
CA ALA A 45 -5.65 20.15 2.66
C ALA A 45 -6.89 19.32 2.26
N GLU A 46 -6.86 18.64 1.10
CA GLU A 46 -7.99 17.83 0.62
C GLU A 46 -8.18 16.57 1.47
N PHE A 47 -9.43 16.10 1.54
CA PHE A 47 -9.79 14.82 2.16
C PHE A 47 -10.15 13.79 1.10
N PHE A 48 -9.83 12.54 1.39
CA PHE A 48 -10.04 11.42 0.48
C PHE A 48 -10.87 10.33 1.16
N ASP A 49 -11.86 9.82 0.44
CA ASP A 49 -12.66 8.69 0.90
C ASP A 49 -11.96 7.37 0.63
N PHE A 50 -11.08 7.33 -0.39
CA PHE A 50 -10.28 6.17 -0.71
C PHE A 50 -8.89 6.57 -1.18
N ALA A 51 -7.86 5.91 -0.66
CA ALA A 51 -6.47 6.10 -1.06
C ALA A 51 -5.83 4.75 -1.40
N VAL A 52 -5.12 4.69 -2.54
CA VAL A 52 -4.25 3.55 -2.87
C VAL A 52 -2.81 4.03 -2.72
N VAL A 53 -2.09 3.41 -1.80
CA VAL A 53 -0.69 3.69 -1.49
C VAL A 53 0.14 2.54 -2.06
N ASP A 54 0.58 2.72 -3.30
CA ASP A 54 1.34 1.73 -4.07
C ASP A 54 2.75 2.29 -4.31
N PHE A 55 3.61 2.12 -3.32
CA PHE A 55 5.01 2.55 -3.37
C PHE A 55 5.93 1.36 -3.68
N PRO A 56 7.12 1.62 -4.29
CA PRO A 56 8.16 0.61 -4.37
C PRO A 56 8.54 0.09 -2.98
N ASP A 57 8.99 -1.15 -2.93
CA ASP A 57 9.47 -1.76 -1.69
C ASP A 57 10.57 -0.93 -1.00
N PRO A 58 10.67 -0.97 0.33
CA PRO A 58 11.55 -0.09 1.11
C PRO A 58 13.03 -0.52 1.06
N THR A 59 13.60 -0.53 -0.13
CA THR A 59 14.98 -0.95 -0.43
C THR A 59 16.05 0.04 0.04
N ASN A 60 15.66 1.23 0.47
CA ASN A 60 16.55 2.28 0.96
C ASN A 60 15.79 3.28 1.83
N HIS A 61 16.52 4.17 2.51
CA HIS A 61 15.96 5.17 3.41
C HIS A 61 15.00 6.17 2.73
N SER A 62 15.24 6.49 1.45
CA SER A 62 14.38 7.41 0.69
C SER A 62 13.00 6.81 0.41
N LEU A 63 12.92 5.51 0.19
CA LEU A 63 11.67 4.77 0.07
C LEU A 63 11.09 4.42 1.45
N GLY A 64 11.95 4.00 2.38
CA GLY A 64 11.55 3.66 3.74
C GLY A 64 10.82 4.78 4.49
N LYS A 65 11.10 6.06 4.18
CA LYS A 65 10.38 7.21 4.76
C LYS A 65 8.88 7.18 4.47
N LEU A 66 8.46 6.63 3.33
CA LEU A 66 7.06 6.54 2.89
C LEU A 66 6.25 5.48 3.66
N TYR A 67 6.92 4.66 4.45
CA TYR A 67 6.34 3.63 5.31
C TYR A 67 6.48 3.94 6.80
N THR A 68 6.83 5.19 7.15
CA THR A 68 7.02 5.60 8.54
C THR A 68 5.73 6.02 9.23
N SER A 69 5.74 6.01 10.56
CA SER A 69 4.66 6.58 11.35
C SER A 69 4.42 8.07 11.06
N ALA A 70 5.43 8.81 10.58
CA ALA A 70 5.26 10.19 10.13
C ALA A 70 4.40 10.28 8.87
N PHE A 71 4.66 9.43 7.87
CA PHE A 71 3.86 9.36 6.65
C PHE A 71 2.41 8.93 6.95
N TYR A 72 2.21 7.90 7.75
CA TYR A 72 0.86 7.42 8.06
C TYR A 72 0.04 8.40 8.90
N ARG A 73 0.66 9.27 9.71
CA ARG A 73 -0.03 10.40 10.36
C ARG A 73 -0.51 11.45 9.34
N LEU A 74 0.27 11.70 8.28
CA LEU A 74 -0.17 12.59 7.20
C LEU A 74 -1.34 11.95 6.43
N LEU A 75 -1.25 10.67 6.13
CA LEU A 75 -2.33 9.93 5.48
C LEU A 75 -3.61 9.94 6.33
N ASP A 76 -3.53 9.66 7.62
CA ASP A 76 -4.67 9.72 8.55
C ASP A 76 -5.36 11.09 8.55
N LYS A 77 -4.57 12.17 8.56
CA LYS A 77 -5.10 13.55 8.48
C LYS A 77 -5.86 13.82 7.17
N ARG A 78 -5.59 13.09 6.11
CA ARG A 78 -6.20 13.27 4.77
C ARG A 78 -7.29 12.25 4.45
N LEU A 79 -7.44 11.20 5.24
CA LEU A 79 -8.60 10.33 5.12
C LEU A 79 -9.84 10.99 5.75
N SER A 80 -10.96 10.92 5.04
CA SER A 80 -12.28 11.30 5.59
C SER A 80 -12.64 10.42 6.79
N ALA A 81 -13.71 10.76 7.51
CA ALA A 81 -14.11 10.02 8.71
C ALA A 81 -14.36 8.53 8.45
N ASN A 82 -14.87 8.20 7.26
CA ASN A 82 -15.11 6.83 6.80
C ASN A 82 -14.12 6.41 5.71
N GLY A 83 -13.04 7.17 5.53
CA GLY A 83 -12.03 6.92 4.51
C GLY A 83 -11.25 5.64 4.74
N LEU A 84 -10.89 4.98 3.65
CA LEU A 84 -10.13 3.74 3.64
C LEU A 84 -8.87 3.91 2.79
N ALA A 85 -7.74 3.45 3.28
CA ALA A 85 -6.52 3.35 2.49
C ALA A 85 -6.12 1.88 2.29
N VAL A 86 -5.64 1.55 1.09
CA VAL A 86 -4.96 0.28 0.78
C VAL A 86 -3.48 0.57 0.65
N ILE A 87 -2.65 -0.13 1.40
CA ILE A 87 -1.21 0.06 1.42
C ILE A 87 -0.55 -1.23 0.91
N GLN A 88 0.22 -1.13 -0.20
CA GLN A 88 1.11 -2.19 -0.65
C GLN A 88 2.17 -2.42 0.44
N SER A 89 2.44 -3.69 0.82
CA SER A 89 3.17 -3.98 2.04
C SER A 89 4.16 -5.13 1.90
N THR A 90 4.72 -5.35 0.70
CA THR A 90 5.64 -6.44 0.39
C THR A 90 5.07 -7.85 0.65
N SER A 91 5.89 -8.89 0.64
CA SER A 91 5.43 -10.27 0.79
C SER A 91 5.45 -10.72 2.25
N PRO A 92 4.32 -11.15 2.85
CA PRO A 92 4.30 -11.72 4.19
C PRO A 92 4.99 -13.09 4.26
N MET A 93 5.24 -13.73 3.11
CA MET A 93 5.93 -15.01 3.01
C MET A 93 7.45 -14.84 2.98
N PHE A 94 7.96 -13.91 2.17
CA PHE A 94 9.39 -13.74 1.94
C PHE A 94 10.00 -12.66 2.84
N ALA A 95 9.22 -11.63 3.20
CA ALA A 95 9.62 -10.50 4.03
C ALA A 95 8.65 -10.31 5.21
N ARG A 96 8.51 -11.38 6.01
CA ARG A 96 7.50 -11.50 7.06
C ARG A 96 7.62 -10.41 8.12
N GLN A 97 8.82 -10.15 8.60
CA GLN A 97 9.06 -9.14 9.63
C GLN A 97 8.83 -7.73 9.07
N SER A 98 9.20 -7.49 7.82
CA SER A 98 8.93 -6.26 7.10
C SER A 98 7.44 -6.01 6.96
N TYR A 99 6.66 -7.01 6.55
CA TYR A 99 5.21 -6.91 6.44
C TYR A 99 4.56 -6.54 7.78
N TRP A 100 4.88 -7.26 8.85
CA TRP A 100 4.30 -6.99 10.18
C TRP A 100 4.83 -5.70 10.82
N CYS A 101 6.02 -5.23 10.43
CA CYS A 101 6.51 -3.89 10.76
C CYS A 101 5.60 -2.81 10.16
N ILE A 102 5.19 -2.94 8.89
CA ILE A 102 4.25 -2.02 8.25
C ILE A 102 2.90 -2.02 8.98
N VAL A 103 2.32 -3.19 9.24
CA VAL A 103 1.06 -3.32 9.99
C VAL A 103 1.16 -2.61 11.35
N LYS A 104 2.19 -2.90 12.13
CA LYS A 104 2.43 -2.29 13.45
C LYS A 104 2.63 -0.78 13.35
N THR A 105 3.26 -0.30 12.29
CA THR A 105 3.49 1.13 12.06
C THR A 105 2.18 1.87 11.76
N VAL A 106 1.32 1.29 10.96
CA VAL A 106 -0.05 1.83 10.69
C VAL A 106 -0.85 1.89 12.00
N GLN A 107 -0.85 0.82 12.79
CA GLN A 107 -1.54 0.79 14.09
C GLN A 107 -1.01 1.87 15.06
N SER A 108 0.30 2.13 15.03
CA SER A 108 0.96 3.07 15.96
C SER A 108 0.49 4.51 15.81
N VAL A 109 -0.19 4.86 14.75
CA VAL A 109 -0.73 6.21 14.51
C VAL A 109 -2.24 6.31 14.83
N GLY A 110 -2.84 5.24 15.34
CA GLY A 110 -4.25 5.21 15.74
C GLY A 110 -5.20 4.69 14.64
N LEU A 111 -4.69 4.31 13.48
CA LEU A 111 -5.49 3.68 12.43
C LEU A 111 -5.76 2.21 12.76
N CYS A 112 -6.96 1.74 12.46
CA CYS A 112 -7.28 0.33 12.37
C CYS A 112 -6.54 -0.24 11.15
N ALA A 113 -5.66 -1.22 11.37
CA ALA A 113 -4.95 -1.91 10.31
C ALA A 113 -5.51 -3.32 10.16
N THR A 114 -6.07 -3.63 9.00
CA THR A 114 -6.55 -4.97 8.64
C THR A 114 -5.61 -5.55 7.60
N PRO A 115 -4.70 -6.45 7.99
CA PRO A 115 -3.76 -7.10 7.09
C PRO A 115 -4.49 -8.09 6.18
N TYR A 116 -4.08 -8.18 4.92
CA TYR A 116 -4.51 -9.22 3.99
C TYR A 116 -3.42 -9.55 2.98
N HIS A 117 -3.54 -10.69 2.32
CA HIS A 117 -2.61 -11.10 1.27
C HIS A 117 -3.35 -11.69 0.08
N VAL A 118 -2.70 -11.68 -1.07
CA VAL A 118 -3.24 -12.22 -2.31
C VAL A 118 -2.11 -12.75 -3.18
N TYR A 119 -2.35 -13.84 -3.88
CA TYR A 119 -1.42 -14.34 -4.88
C TYR A 119 -1.43 -13.43 -6.11
N VAL A 120 -0.30 -12.78 -6.37
CA VAL A 120 -0.07 -11.98 -7.58
C VAL A 120 0.83 -12.79 -8.52
N PRO A 121 0.38 -13.14 -9.75
CA PRO A 121 1.11 -14.06 -10.63
C PRO A 121 2.56 -13.72 -10.89
N SER A 122 2.92 -12.43 -10.90
CA SER A 122 4.28 -11.94 -11.14
C SER A 122 5.15 -11.84 -9.87
N PHE A 123 4.56 -11.87 -8.67
CA PHE A 123 5.24 -11.61 -7.40
C PHE A 123 5.04 -12.72 -6.36
N GLY A 124 4.13 -13.68 -6.59
CA GLY A 124 3.75 -14.69 -5.60
C GLY A 124 2.79 -14.13 -4.54
N GLU A 125 2.89 -14.63 -3.30
CA GLU A 125 2.09 -14.12 -2.17
C GLU A 125 2.52 -12.71 -1.80
N TRP A 126 1.60 -11.78 -1.98
CA TRP A 126 1.83 -10.35 -1.77
C TRP A 126 0.90 -9.77 -0.71
N GLY A 127 1.45 -8.96 0.17
CA GLY A 127 0.75 -8.41 1.31
C GLY A 127 0.26 -6.99 1.11
N PHE A 128 -0.86 -6.71 1.73
CA PHE A 128 -1.49 -5.40 1.76
C PHE A 128 -2.05 -5.11 3.15
N VAL A 129 -2.22 -3.84 3.46
CA VAL A 129 -2.90 -3.40 4.69
C VAL A 129 -4.04 -2.47 4.32
N LEU A 130 -5.27 -2.80 4.77
CA LEU A 130 -6.37 -1.86 4.81
C LEU A 130 -6.22 -1.02 6.07
N ALA A 131 -6.14 0.30 5.89
CA ALA A 131 -6.01 1.26 6.98
C ALA A 131 -7.22 2.20 7.00
N SER A 132 -7.84 2.37 8.15
CA SER A 132 -9.05 3.19 8.32
C SER A 132 -9.19 3.72 9.75
N LYS A 133 -10.02 4.75 9.93
CA LYS A 133 -10.33 5.29 11.27
C LYS A 133 -11.28 4.40 12.07
N GLN A 134 -12.04 3.57 11.38
CA GLN A 134 -12.97 2.61 11.98
C GLN A 134 -12.57 1.19 11.59
N PRO A 135 -12.90 0.17 12.39
CA PRO A 135 -12.65 -1.21 12.04
C PRO A 135 -13.25 -1.56 10.67
N PHE A 136 -12.46 -2.21 9.82
CA PHE A 136 -12.93 -2.69 8.53
C PHE A 136 -13.93 -3.84 8.73
N ILE A 137 -15.09 -3.70 8.12
CA ILE A 137 -16.12 -4.75 8.08
C ILE A 137 -16.11 -5.34 6.68
N GLN A 138 -15.84 -6.64 6.59
CA GLN A 138 -15.81 -7.32 5.31
C GLN A 138 -17.21 -7.33 4.68
N PRO A 139 -17.34 -6.89 3.39
CA PRO A 139 -18.61 -6.97 2.68
C PRO A 139 -19.13 -8.40 2.58
N VAL A 140 -20.43 -8.59 2.70
CA VAL A 140 -21.11 -9.88 2.46
C VAL A 140 -21.58 -10.03 1.02
N GLN A 141 -21.62 -8.92 0.27
CA GLN A 141 -22.02 -8.89 -1.13
C GLN A 141 -20.95 -8.21 -1.96
N TYR A 142 -20.72 -8.71 -3.16
CA TYR A 142 -19.74 -8.18 -4.10
C TYR A 142 -20.41 -7.82 -5.43
N PRO A 143 -19.89 -6.81 -6.15
CA PRO A 143 -20.39 -6.48 -7.48
C PRO A 143 -20.34 -7.68 -8.41
N GLN A 144 -21.33 -7.77 -9.30
CA GLN A 144 -21.31 -8.80 -10.35
C GLN A 144 -20.19 -8.55 -11.36
N GLY A 145 -19.66 -9.61 -11.94
CA GLY A 145 -18.64 -9.53 -13.00
C GLY A 145 -17.20 -9.39 -12.49
N LEU A 146 -16.95 -9.43 -11.19
CA LEU A 146 -15.60 -9.54 -10.65
C LEU A 146 -14.98 -10.88 -11.06
N ARG A 147 -13.76 -10.85 -11.58
CA ARG A 147 -13.07 -12.06 -12.07
C ARG A 147 -12.38 -12.86 -10.97
N PHE A 148 -11.90 -12.19 -9.93
CA PHE A 148 -11.09 -12.79 -8.87
C PHE A 148 -11.86 -12.89 -7.55
N LEU A 149 -12.54 -11.83 -7.15
CA LEU A 149 -13.14 -11.70 -5.82
C LEU A 149 -14.59 -12.18 -5.83
N SER A 150 -14.94 -13.01 -4.85
CA SER A 150 -16.31 -13.46 -4.56
C SER A 150 -16.53 -13.53 -3.04
N ALA A 151 -17.78 -13.72 -2.62
CA ALA A 151 -18.11 -13.91 -1.21
C ALA A 151 -17.40 -15.14 -0.60
N ASP A 152 -17.18 -16.18 -1.41
CA ASP A 152 -16.52 -17.44 -0.96
C ASP A 152 -14.99 -17.28 -0.89
N THR A 153 -14.38 -16.48 -1.76
CA THR A 153 -12.92 -16.35 -1.83
C THR A 153 -12.38 -15.22 -0.94
N ALA A 154 -13.15 -14.16 -0.74
CA ALA A 154 -12.70 -12.98 0.00
C ALA A 154 -12.26 -13.27 1.45
N PRO A 155 -12.92 -14.13 2.24
CA PRO A 155 -12.48 -14.45 3.60
C PRO A 155 -11.07 -15.04 3.66
N ASN A 156 -10.65 -15.78 2.63
CA ASN A 156 -9.34 -16.44 2.59
C ASN A 156 -8.18 -15.43 2.51
N LEU A 157 -8.42 -14.23 1.97
CA LEU A 157 -7.40 -13.19 1.87
C LEU A 157 -6.93 -12.70 3.25
N PHE A 158 -7.75 -12.86 4.29
CA PHE A 158 -7.47 -12.42 5.65
C PHE A 158 -6.96 -13.56 6.57
N GLN A 159 -6.76 -14.76 6.02
CA GLN A 159 -6.28 -15.94 6.74
C GLN A 159 -4.82 -16.16 6.47
N PHE A 160 -3.97 -15.98 7.47
CA PHE A 160 -2.53 -16.14 7.35
C PHE A 160 -2.09 -17.55 7.78
N PRO A 161 -1.47 -18.34 6.88
CA PRO A 161 -0.79 -19.58 7.24
C PRO A 161 0.27 -19.36 8.33
N LYS A 162 0.65 -20.43 9.02
CA LYS A 162 1.55 -20.36 10.19
C LYS A 162 2.88 -19.65 9.92
N ASP A 163 3.43 -19.80 8.74
CA ASP A 163 4.68 -19.19 8.28
C ASP A 163 4.55 -17.70 7.91
N MET A 164 3.33 -17.21 7.74
CA MET A 164 3.03 -15.81 7.44
C MET A 164 2.35 -15.06 8.61
N GLN A 165 2.06 -15.75 9.74
CA GLN A 165 1.41 -15.15 10.92
C GLN A 165 2.25 -14.03 11.56
N PRO A 166 1.65 -13.17 12.40
CA PRO A 166 2.34 -12.08 13.07
C PRO A 166 3.64 -12.49 13.75
N VAL A 167 4.65 -11.64 13.61
CA VAL A 167 5.90 -11.69 14.35
C VAL A 167 6.17 -10.34 14.98
N ASP A 168 7.01 -10.31 16.03
CA ASP A 168 7.36 -9.03 16.62
C ASP A 168 8.26 -8.22 15.69
N ALA A 169 7.94 -6.93 15.59
CA ALA A 169 8.65 -5.94 14.79
C ALA A 169 8.57 -4.57 15.48
N GLU A 170 9.50 -3.71 15.18
CA GLU A 170 9.47 -2.33 15.65
C GLU A 170 8.55 -1.48 14.79
N VAL A 171 8.11 -0.35 15.35
CA VAL A 171 7.45 0.72 14.59
C VAL A 171 8.51 1.42 13.73
N ASN A 172 8.26 1.49 12.42
CA ASN A 172 9.14 2.20 11.49
C ASN A 172 8.99 3.73 11.66
N ARG A 173 10.08 4.40 11.99
CA ARG A 173 10.16 5.85 12.19
C ARG A 173 11.26 6.44 11.33
N LEU A 174 11.20 7.76 11.12
CA LEU A 174 12.25 8.47 10.34
C LEU A 174 13.65 8.30 10.94
N ASN A 175 13.77 8.15 12.24
CA ASN A 175 15.05 8.06 12.95
C ASN A 175 15.59 6.64 13.15
N ASN A 176 14.76 5.58 13.04
CA ASN A 176 15.25 4.21 13.19
C ASN A 176 15.25 3.42 11.87
N GLN A 177 14.42 3.78 10.90
CA GLN A 177 14.30 3.11 9.60
C GLN A 177 14.25 1.56 9.71
N ALA A 178 13.58 1.09 10.77
CA ALA A 178 13.56 -0.34 11.13
C ALA A 178 13.11 -1.24 9.95
N LEU A 179 12.16 -0.74 9.16
CA LEU A 179 11.65 -1.47 8.00
C LEU A 179 12.73 -1.74 6.94
N VAL A 180 13.59 -0.76 6.66
CA VAL A 180 14.67 -0.91 5.67
C VAL A 180 15.63 -2.03 6.12
N HIS A 181 16.01 -2.04 7.39
CA HIS A 181 16.89 -3.07 7.94
C HIS A 181 16.26 -4.47 7.89
N TYR A 182 14.97 -4.59 8.23
CA TYR A 182 14.25 -5.87 8.11
C TYR A 182 14.19 -6.34 6.65
N TYR A 183 13.82 -5.44 5.75
CA TYR A 183 13.70 -5.76 4.33
C TYR A 183 15.02 -6.24 3.73
N GLU A 184 16.13 -5.54 3.97
CA GLU A 184 17.45 -5.95 3.51
C GLU A 184 17.85 -7.33 4.08
N ALA A 185 17.65 -7.55 5.37
CA ALA A 185 18.01 -8.82 6.03
C ALA A 185 17.19 -10.02 5.56
N GLU A 186 15.92 -9.80 5.17
CA GLU A 186 15.04 -10.86 4.71
C GLU A 186 15.28 -11.20 3.23
N TRP A 187 15.43 -10.20 2.36
CA TRP A 187 15.65 -10.42 0.94
C TRP A 187 17.06 -10.96 0.61
N GLN A 188 18.07 -10.67 1.43
CA GLN A 188 19.39 -11.31 1.31
C GLN A 188 19.34 -12.84 1.46
N LYS A 189 18.31 -13.38 2.13
CA LYS A 189 18.12 -14.83 2.29
C LYS A 189 17.41 -15.48 1.09
N VAL A 190 16.74 -14.69 0.27
CA VAL A 190 15.93 -15.15 -0.88
C VAL A 190 16.70 -15.01 -2.18
N THR A 191 17.57 -14.03 -2.26
CA THR A 191 18.42 -13.80 -3.44
C THR A 191 19.73 -14.58 -3.26
N PRO A 192 20.06 -15.56 -4.14
CA PRO A 192 21.30 -16.33 -4.07
C PRO A 192 22.55 -15.48 -4.35
#